data_c5c3b351376d1205045a48d87a4ccf90
#
_entry.id   c5c3b351376d1205045a48d87a4ccf90
#
_cell.length_a   1.000
_cell.length_b   1.000
_cell.length_c   1.000
_cell.angle_alpha   90.00
_cell.angle_beta   90.00
_cell.angle_gamma   90.00
#
_symmetry.space_group_name_H-M   'P 1'
#
loop_
_entity.id
_entity.type
_entity.pdbx_description
1 polymer ?
#
loop_
_entity_poly.entity_id
_entity_poly.type
_entity_poly.pdbx_seq_one_letter_code
_entity_poly.pdbx_strand_id
1 'polypeptide(L)'
;MSESGTLEAQGKNVTWAGVAINALLIALKFAAGILGHSQALIADAVHSISDFFTDFVVILGLRFGRKPPDETHHFGHGRIETIASTVVGFALIGVAVFIGFSAGWDIYHHVEHRPTWIAIAAAALSIVVKEILYQYTVSVGRRIRSQAVIANAWHHRSDAFSSVAVLIGVTGAQLRPGWHILDAYAALIVSFFIVKVGVDVLWTAVREFADTAPRPDVLDMIRGCMWGVEGVRGIHDLKVRSTGGIFEIQVHLEVDKTLSIAEGHLIINRARNSLRAAVKDVGEITVHLDPV
;
A
#
# COMPACT_ATOMS: atom_id res chain seq x y z
N MET A 1 -34.02 -6.27 0.79
CA MET A 1 -32.57 -5.91 0.71
C MET A 1 -32.52 -4.49 0.18
N SER A 2 -31.95 -3.54 0.92
CA SER A 2 -31.88 -2.15 0.49
C SER A 2 -30.91 -2.03 -0.71
N GLU A 3 -31.19 -1.11 -1.61
CA GLU A 3 -30.37 -0.83 -2.80
C GLU A 3 -28.89 -0.58 -2.45
N SER A 4 -28.64 0.04 -1.29
CA SER A 4 -27.29 0.24 -0.72
C SER A 4 -26.56 -1.07 -0.40
N GLY A 5 -27.25 -2.08 0.12
CA GLY A 5 -26.64 -3.39 0.43
C GLY A 5 -26.23 -4.17 -0.83
N THR A 6 -26.95 -3.97 -1.93
CA THR A 6 -26.60 -4.61 -3.22
C THR A 6 -25.38 -3.95 -3.89
N LEU A 7 -25.22 -2.64 -3.79
CA LEU A 7 -24.06 -1.90 -4.32
C LEU A 7 -22.79 -2.23 -3.54
N GLU A 8 -22.85 -2.32 -2.23
CA GLU A 8 -21.72 -2.71 -1.39
C GLU A 8 -21.27 -4.16 -1.68
N ALA A 9 -22.22 -5.07 -1.85
CA ALA A 9 -21.93 -6.45 -2.24
C ALA A 9 -21.26 -6.54 -3.62
N GLN A 10 -21.68 -5.71 -4.60
CA GLN A 10 -21.04 -5.65 -5.90
C GLN A 10 -19.58 -5.18 -5.84
N GLY A 11 -19.30 -4.12 -5.04
CA GLY A 11 -17.94 -3.65 -4.81
C GLY A 11 -17.05 -4.73 -4.19
N LYS A 12 -17.57 -5.44 -3.20
CA LYS A 12 -16.86 -6.53 -2.52
C LYS A 12 -16.56 -7.71 -3.46
N ASN A 13 -17.54 -8.09 -4.26
CA ASN A 13 -17.41 -9.21 -5.19
C ASN A 13 -16.37 -8.91 -6.30
N VAL A 14 -16.35 -7.69 -6.85
CA VAL A 14 -15.36 -7.33 -7.89
C VAL A 14 -13.95 -7.29 -7.33
N THR A 15 -13.77 -6.83 -6.09
CA THR A 15 -12.47 -6.84 -5.42
C THR A 15 -11.98 -8.26 -5.18
N TRP A 16 -12.82 -9.17 -4.66
CA TRP A 16 -12.46 -10.57 -4.47
C TRP A 16 -12.18 -11.31 -5.79
N ALA A 17 -12.92 -11.01 -6.85
CA ALA A 17 -12.63 -11.53 -8.19
C ALA A 17 -11.25 -11.06 -8.66
N GLY A 18 -10.89 -9.78 -8.43
CA GLY A 18 -9.57 -9.25 -8.71
C GLY A 18 -8.46 -9.99 -7.99
N VAL A 19 -8.61 -10.21 -6.67
CA VAL A 19 -7.65 -10.96 -5.85
C VAL A 19 -7.46 -12.39 -6.38
N ALA A 20 -8.54 -13.09 -6.67
CA ALA A 20 -8.48 -14.47 -7.18
C ALA A 20 -7.79 -14.55 -8.57
N ILE A 21 -8.12 -13.63 -9.47
CA ILE A 21 -7.53 -13.54 -10.81
C ILE A 21 -6.03 -13.21 -10.70
N ASN A 22 -5.64 -12.26 -9.85
CA ASN A 22 -4.24 -11.90 -9.63
C ASN A 22 -3.45 -13.09 -9.07
N ALA A 23 -3.98 -13.81 -8.07
CA ALA A 23 -3.34 -15.02 -7.53
C ALA A 23 -3.13 -16.09 -8.62
N LEU A 24 -4.12 -16.30 -9.49
CA LEU A 24 -3.99 -17.22 -10.61
C LEU A 24 -2.95 -16.77 -11.63
N LEU A 25 -2.91 -15.47 -11.96
CA LEU A 25 -1.91 -14.90 -12.87
C LEU A 25 -0.49 -14.99 -12.29
N ILE A 26 -0.30 -14.80 -10.99
CA ILE A 26 0.98 -15.00 -10.31
C ILE A 26 1.47 -16.43 -10.50
N ALA A 27 0.61 -17.41 -10.19
CA ALA A 27 0.96 -18.82 -10.34
C ALA A 27 1.28 -19.19 -11.79
N LEU A 28 0.48 -18.69 -12.74
CA LEU A 28 0.69 -18.87 -14.18
C LEU A 28 2.03 -18.28 -14.64
N LYS A 29 2.32 -17.02 -14.30
CA LYS A 29 3.56 -16.34 -14.68
C LYS A 29 4.78 -17.06 -14.10
N PHE A 30 4.70 -17.47 -12.83
CA PHE A 30 5.81 -18.15 -12.16
C PHE A 30 6.07 -19.50 -12.81
N ALA A 31 5.05 -20.33 -13.02
CA ALA A 31 5.17 -21.63 -13.69
C ALA A 31 5.67 -21.47 -15.14
N ALA A 32 5.09 -20.55 -15.90
CA ALA A 32 5.50 -20.30 -17.27
C ALA A 32 6.89 -19.66 -17.39
N GLY A 33 7.33 -18.86 -16.41
CA GLY A 33 8.69 -18.31 -16.32
C GLY A 33 9.73 -19.41 -16.12
N ILE A 34 9.47 -20.36 -15.24
CA ILE A 34 10.34 -21.52 -15.00
C ILE A 34 10.37 -22.44 -16.24
N LEU A 35 9.20 -22.90 -16.68
CA LEU A 35 9.07 -23.82 -17.81
C LEU A 35 9.49 -23.18 -19.15
N GLY A 36 9.32 -21.88 -19.24
CA GLY A 36 9.65 -21.06 -20.40
C GLY A 36 11.06 -20.50 -20.38
N HIS A 37 11.86 -20.78 -19.34
CA HIS A 37 13.24 -20.27 -19.18
C HIS A 37 13.36 -18.76 -19.36
N SER A 38 12.40 -17.98 -18.81
CA SER A 38 12.38 -16.52 -18.88
C SER A 38 12.58 -15.90 -17.50
N GLN A 39 13.70 -15.22 -17.32
CA GLN A 39 13.99 -14.48 -16.09
C GLN A 39 13.07 -13.25 -15.95
N ALA A 40 12.76 -12.59 -17.06
CA ALA A 40 11.86 -11.45 -17.08
C ALA A 40 10.46 -11.83 -16.59
N LEU A 41 9.92 -12.98 -17.02
CA LEU A 41 8.60 -13.44 -16.57
C LEU A 41 8.59 -13.87 -15.11
N ILE A 42 9.69 -14.46 -14.61
CA ILE A 42 9.86 -14.75 -13.17
C ILE A 42 9.90 -13.44 -12.37
N ALA A 43 10.65 -12.43 -12.84
CA ALA A 43 10.70 -11.13 -12.21
C ALA A 43 9.31 -10.45 -12.17
N ASP A 44 8.54 -10.53 -13.26
CA ASP A 44 7.17 -10.00 -13.32
C ASP A 44 6.19 -10.76 -12.41
N ALA A 45 6.39 -12.07 -12.23
CA ALA A 45 5.64 -12.84 -11.23
C ALA A 45 5.96 -12.38 -9.81
N VAL A 46 7.25 -12.17 -9.49
CA VAL A 46 7.70 -11.65 -8.19
C VAL A 46 7.18 -10.22 -7.95
N HIS A 47 7.17 -9.37 -8.97
CA HIS A 47 6.55 -8.05 -8.88
C HIS A 47 5.06 -8.15 -8.52
N SER A 48 4.31 -9.01 -9.20
CA SER A 48 2.90 -9.24 -8.89
C SER A 48 2.67 -9.87 -7.51
N ILE A 49 3.60 -10.70 -7.01
CA ILE A 49 3.61 -11.20 -5.63
C ILE A 49 3.82 -10.04 -4.65
N SER A 50 4.71 -9.09 -4.97
CA SER A 50 4.99 -7.92 -4.14
C SER A 50 3.71 -7.10 -3.86
N ASP A 51 2.95 -6.84 -4.92
CA ASP A 51 1.70 -6.10 -4.82
C ASP A 51 0.69 -6.85 -3.94
N PHE A 52 0.55 -8.16 -4.17
CA PHE A 52 -0.33 -9.01 -3.35
C PHE A 52 0.08 -9.07 -1.87
N PHE A 53 1.39 -9.14 -1.58
CA PHE A 53 1.88 -9.12 -0.19
C PHE A 53 1.68 -7.77 0.48
N THR A 54 1.85 -6.67 -0.26
CA THR A 54 1.58 -5.33 0.27
C THR A 54 0.12 -5.20 0.67
N ASP A 55 -0.81 -5.62 -0.19
CA ASP A 55 -2.24 -5.64 0.12
C ASP A 55 -2.56 -6.54 1.32
N PHE A 56 -1.94 -7.71 1.40
CA PHE A 56 -2.12 -8.66 2.50
C PHE A 56 -1.64 -8.10 3.84
N VAL A 57 -0.48 -7.42 3.86
CA VAL A 57 0.06 -6.76 5.05
C VAL A 57 -0.87 -5.65 5.51
N VAL A 58 -1.42 -4.85 4.58
CA VAL A 58 -2.43 -3.84 4.91
C VAL A 58 -3.67 -4.47 5.55
N ILE A 59 -4.18 -5.58 5.00
CA ILE A 59 -5.35 -6.29 5.57
C ILE A 59 -5.03 -6.87 6.96
N LEU A 60 -3.87 -7.47 7.14
CA LEU A 60 -3.43 -7.99 8.44
C LEU A 60 -3.22 -6.86 9.45
N GLY A 61 -2.62 -5.76 9.01
CA GLY A 61 -2.42 -4.58 9.81
C GLY A 61 -3.73 -4.00 10.30
N LEU A 62 -4.70 -3.82 9.41
CA LEU A 62 -6.06 -3.40 9.78
C LEU A 62 -6.73 -4.35 10.78
N ARG A 63 -6.44 -5.64 10.72
CA ARG A 63 -7.03 -6.63 11.62
C ARG A 63 -6.31 -6.73 12.97
N PHE A 64 -4.99 -6.72 12.98
CA PHE A 64 -4.19 -6.91 14.19
C PHE A 64 -3.76 -5.58 14.81
N GLY A 65 -3.43 -4.57 14.01
CA GLY A 65 -3.05 -3.24 14.47
C GLY A 65 -4.19 -2.48 15.15
N ARG A 66 -5.46 -2.78 14.78
CA ARG A 66 -6.64 -2.18 15.43
C ARG A 66 -7.08 -2.85 16.74
N LYS A 67 -6.32 -3.83 17.25
CA LYS A 67 -6.59 -4.36 18.58
C LYS A 67 -6.39 -3.26 19.62
N PRO A 68 -7.35 -3.08 20.53
CA PRO A 68 -7.22 -2.07 21.60
C PRO A 68 -6.02 -2.37 22.50
N PRO A 69 -5.58 -1.39 23.30
CA PRO A 69 -4.63 -1.59 24.38
C PRO A 69 -4.99 -2.77 25.28
N ASP A 70 -3.99 -3.54 25.68
CA ASP A 70 -4.11 -4.65 26.62
C ASP A 70 -3.00 -4.58 27.71
N GLU A 71 -2.91 -5.57 28.59
CA GLU A 71 -1.94 -5.61 29.69
C GLU A 71 -0.48 -5.64 29.23
N THR A 72 -0.21 -6.04 27.97
CA THR A 72 1.16 -6.15 27.43
C THR A 72 1.48 -5.03 26.44
N HIS A 73 0.46 -4.41 25.84
CA HIS A 73 0.59 -3.36 24.83
C HIS A 73 -0.30 -2.17 25.18
N HIS A 74 0.13 -1.34 26.12
CA HIS A 74 -0.63 -0.21 26.66
C HIS A 74 -0.99 0.85 25.60
N PHE A 75 -0.22 0.95 24.51
CA PHE A 75 -0.50 1.85 23.38
C PHE A 75 -1.18 1.14 22.19
N GLY A 76 -1.68 -0.09 22.42
CA GLY A 76 -2.30 -0.90 21.36
C GLY A 76 -1.27 -1.61 20.48
N HIS A 77 -1.74 -2.20 19.38
CA HIS A 77 -0.96 -3.11 18.54
C HIS A 77 -0.57 -2.52 17.18
N GLY A 78 -0.77 -1.22 16.96
CA GLY A 78 -0.55 -0.56 15.65
C GLY A 78 0.84 -0.79 15.07
N ARG A 79 1.89 -0.80 15.89
CA ARG A 79 3.28 -1.02 15.44
C ARG A 79 3.57 -2.44 14.92
N ILE A 80 2.69 -3.41 15.17
CA ILE A 80 2.81 -4.77 14.59
C ILE A 80 2.66 -4.70 13.08
N GLU A 81 1.78 -3.84 12.57
CA GLU A 81 1.64 -3.59 11.14
C GLU A 81 2.93 -3.03 10.54
N THR A 82 3.54 -2.04 11.20
CA THR A 82 4.80 -1.42 10.75
C THR A 82 5.95 -2.43 10.73
N ILE A 83 6.03 -3.32 11.72
CA ILE A 83 7.01 -4.41 11.75
C ILE A 83 6.79 -5.38 10.59
N ALA A 84 5.55 -5.81 10.37
CA ALA A 84 5.21 -6.71 9.27
C ALA A 84 5.55 -6.09 7.90
N SER A 85 5.21 -4.82 7.68
CA SER A 85 5.58 -4.06 6.48
C SER A 85 7.09 -3.98 6.29
N THR A 86 7.86 -3.79 7.39
CA THR A 86 9.31 -3.75 7.35
C THR A 86 9.90 -5.09 6.89
N VAL A 87 9.42 -6.20 7.43
CA VAL A 87 9.87 -7.55 7.02
C VAL A 87 9.59 -7.80 5.55
N VAL A 88 8.39 -7.44 5.08
CA VAL A 88 8.03 -7.56 3.66
C VAL A 88 8.93 -6.69 2.78
N GLY A 89 9.17 -5.43 3.16
CA GLY A 89 10.05 -4.53 2.41
C GLY A 89 11.47 -5.09 2.24
N PHE A 90 12.07 -5.64 3.32
CA PHE A 90 13.37 -6.30 3.23
C PHE A 90 13.35 -7.55 2.35
N ALA A 91 12.32 -8.39 2.48
CA ALA A 91 12.18 -9.59 1.65
C ALA A 91 12.09 -9.24 0.16
N LEU A 92 11.30 -8.20 -0.19
CA LEU A 92 11.17 -7.71 -1.56
C LEU A 92 12.51 -7.22 -2.13
N ILE A 93 13.24 -6.40 -1.37
CA ILE A 93 14.56 -5.92 -1.80
C ILE A 93 15.52 -7.10 -1.97
N GLY A 94 15.54 -8.05 -1.04
CA GLY A 94 16.41 -9.22 -1.12
C GLY A 94 16.18 -10.04 -2.38
N VAL A 95 14.91 -10.36 -2.69
CA VAL A 95 14.54 -11.11 -3.90
C VAL A 95 14.83 -10.30 -5.16
N ALA A 96 14.53 -9.00 -5.18
CA ALA A 96 14.78 -8.15 -6.33
C ALA A 96 16.28 -8.00 -6.62
N VAL A 97 17.11 -7.85 -5.59
CA VAL A 97 18.58 -7.82 -5.71
C VAL A 97 19.10 -9.15 -6.27
N PHE A 98 18.57 -10.28 -5.78
CA PHE A 98 18.94 -11.61 -6.29
C PHE A 98 18.60 -11.75 -7.78
N ILE A 99 17.38 -11.36 -8.20
CA ILE A 99 16.96 -11.39 -9.62
C ILE A 99 17.84 -10.46 -10.44
N GLY A 100 18.08 -9.22 -9.99
CA GLY A 100 18.90 -8.24 -10.67
C GLY A 100 20.35 -8.69 -10.80
N PHE A 101 20.93 -9.31 -9.76
CA PHE A 101 22.25 -9.89 -9.79
C PHE A 101 22.33 -11.06 -10.78
N SER A 102 21.37 -11.97 -10.78
CA SER A 102 21.30 -13.08 -11.73
C SER A 102 21.22 -12.58 -13.17
N ALA A 103 20.33 -11.62 -13.44
CA ALA A 103 20.21 -11.02 -14.78
C ALA A 103 21.49 -10.28 -15.20
N GLY A 104 22.11 -9.52 -14.29
CA GLY A 104 23.39 -8.86 -14.54
C GLY A 104 24.54 -9.84 -14.82
N TRP A 105 24.56 -10.96 -14.09
CA TRP A 105 25.53 -12.03 -14.31
C TRP A 105 25.39 -12.64 -15.71
N ASP A 106 24.15 -12.92 -16.14
CA ASP A 106 23.88 -13.50 -17.46
C ASP A 106 24.23 -12.53 -18.58
N ILE A 107 23.98 -11.23 -18.39
CA ILE A 107 24.40 -10.18 -19.32
C ILE A 107 25.92 -10.16 -19.45
N TYR A 108 26.64 -10.17 -18.31
CA TYR A 108 28.11 -10.10 -18.30
C TYR A 108 28.80 -11.33 -18.90
N HIS A 109 28.26 -12.53 -18.65
CA HIS A 109 28.81 -13.79 -19.12
C HIS A 109 28.23 -14.25 -20.46
N HIS A 110 27.38 -13.43 -21.09
CA HIS A 110 26.71 -13.76 -22.35
C HIS A 110 25.97 -15.11 -22.31
N VAL A 111 25.32 -15.41 -21.18
CA VAL A 111 24.57 -16.67 -21.00
C VAL A 111 23.37 -16.68 -21.94
N GLU A 112 23.28 -17.69 -22.78
CA GLU A 112 22.20 -17.84 -23.74
C GLU A 112 20.97 -18.52 -23.11
N HIS A 113 20.09 -17.75 -22.48
CA HIS A 113 18.75 -18.21 -22.15
C HIS A 113 17.79 -17.87 -23.30
N ARG A 114 17.16 -18.88 -23.89
CA ARG A 114 16.14 -18.68 -24.95
C ARG A 114 14.75 -18.93 -24.36
N PRO A 115 14.00 -17.85 -24.05
CA PRO A 115 12.64 -18.00 -23.59
C PRO A 115 11.82 -18.79 -24.62
N THR A 116 10.97 -19.68 -24.14
CA THR A 116 10.09 -20.45 -25.03
C THR A 116 8.78 -19.69 -25.32
N TRP A 117 8.03 -20.14 -26.31
CA TRP A 117 6.71 -19.61 -26.64
C TRP A 117 5.73 -19.63 -25.46
N ILE A 118 5.95 -20.52 -24.48
CA ILE A 118 5.15 -20.59 -23.23
C ILE A 118 5.28 -19.27 -22.46
N ALA A 119 6.50 -18.72 -22.34
CA ALA A 119 6.72 -17.45 -21.65
C ALA A 119 6.03 -16.29 -22.39
N ILE A 120 6.13 -16.23 -23.72
CA ILE A 120 5.45 -15.20 -24.53
C ILE A 120 3.92 -15.29 -24.35
N ALA A 121 3.36 -16.51 -24.47
CA ALA A 121 1.93 -16.72 -24.34
C ALA A 121 1.41 -16.32 -22.95
N ALA A 122 2.15 -16.67 -21.88
CA ALA A 122 1.78 -16.31 -20.52
C ALA A 122 1.88 -14.81 -20.27
N ALA A 123 2.93 -14.13 -20.77
CA ALA A 123 3.05 -12.68 -20.69
C ALA A 123 1.90 -11.97 -21.42
N ALA A 124 1.61 -12.37 -22.67
CA ALA A 124 0.51 -11.81 -23.45
C ALA A 124 -0.84 -12.06 -22.76
N LEU A 125 -1.11 -13.28 -22.29
CA LEU A 125 -2.34 -13.63 -21.59
C LEU A 125 -2.49 -12.78 -20.31
N SER A 126 -1.41 -12.56 -19.56
CA SER A 126 -1.47 -11.75 -18.34
C SER A 126 -1.88 -10.31 -18.63
N ILE A 127 -1.39 -9.69 -19.69
CA ILE A 127 -1.75 -8.34 -20.12
C ILE A 127 -3.24 -8.27 -20.48
N VAL A 128 -3.71 -9.23 -21.31
CA VAL A 128 -5.12 -9.29 -21.73
C VAL A 128 -6.05 -9.46 -20.54
N VAL A 129 -5.73 -10.37 -19.63
CA VAL A 129 -6.55 -10.62 -18.43
C VAL A 129 -6.55 -9.40 -17.50
N LYS A 130 -5.40 -8.74 -17.28
CA LYS A 130 -5.33 -7.50 -16.49
C LYS A 130 -6.12 -6.36 -17.12
N GLU A 131 -6.10 -6.18 -18.44
CA GLU A 131 -6.91 -5.16 -19.12
C GLU A 131 -8.42 -5.46 -19.00
N ILE A 132 -8.83 -6.73 -19.17
CA ILE A 132 -10.23 -7.14 -18.93
C ILE A 132 -10.64 -6.85 -17.49
N LEU A 133 -9.79 -7.19 -16.53
CA LEU A 133 -10.04 -6.95 -15.11
C LEU A 133 -10.16 -5.45 -14.82
N TYR A 134 -9.29 -4.61 -15.42
CA TYR A 134 -9.39 -3.16 -15.34
C TYR A 134 -10.74 -2.66 -15.83
N GLN A 135 -11.15 -3.05 -17.06
CA GLN A 135 -12.41 -2.61 -17.67
C GLN A 135 -13.62 -3.03 -16.82
N TYR A 136 -13.61 -4.25 -16.31
CA TYR A 136 -14.67 -4.76 -15.45
C TYR A 136 -14.72 -3.97 -14.13
N THR A 137 -13.57 -3.82 -13.44
CA THR A 137 -13.50 -3.15 -12.15
C THR A 137 -13.86 -1.66 -12.25
N VAL A 138 -13.38 -0.94 -13.28
CA VAL A 138 -13.73 0.48 -13.48
C VAL A 138 -15.20 0.67 -13.81
N SER A 139 -15.80 -0.26 -14.57
CA SER A 139 -17.24 -0.22 -14.88
C SER A 139 -18.10 -0.36 -13.62
N VAL A 140 -17.76 -1.33 -12.75
CA VAL A 140 -18.43 -1.51 -11.47
C VAL A 140 -18.19 -0.30 -10.56
N GLY A 141 -16.94 0.17 -10.42
CA GLY A 141 -16.58 1.32 -9.61
C GLY A 141 -17.35 2.61 -9.97
N ARG A 142 -17.53 2.85 -11.28
CA ARG A 142 -18.35 3.98 -11.77
C ARG A 142 -19.83 3.79 -11.43
N ARG A 143 -20.36 2.57 -11.58
CA ARG A 143 -21.75 2.25 -11.26
C ARG A 143 -22.08 2.47 -9.80
N ILE A 144 -21.20 2.00 -8.88
CA ILE A 144 -21.39 2.16 -7.43
C ILE A 144 -20.84 3.50 -6.90
N ARG A 145 -20.30 4.36 -7.77
CA ARG A 145 -19.68 5.66 -7.45
C ARG A 145 -18.57 5.56 -6.39
N SER A 146 -17.81 4.45 -6.37
CA SER A 146 -16.72 4.21 -5.43
C SER A 146 -15.38 4.60 -6.03
N GLN A 147 -14.77 5.66 -5.52
CA GLN A 147 -13.43 6.11 -5.93
C GLN A 147 -12.36 5.07 -5.57
N ALA A 148 -12.53 4.34 -4.46
CA ALA A 148 -11.61 3.28 -4.06
C ALA A 148 -11.57 2.13 -5.08
N VAL A 149 -12.74 1.69 -5.57
CA VAL A 149 -12.81 0.64 -6.60
C VAL A 149 -12.24 1.13 -7.93
N ILE A 150 -12.46 2.40 -8.29
CA ILE A 150 -11.85 3.00 -9.48
C ILE A 150 -10.33 3.08 -9.36
N ALA A 151 -9.81 3.50 -8.21
CA ALA A 151 -8.37 3.55 -7.95
C ALA A 151 -7.73 2.15 -8.04
N ASN A 152 -8.38 1.12 -7.47
CA ASN A 152 -7.93 -0.27 -7.58
C ASN A 152 -7.92 -0.76 -9.05
N ALA A 153 -8.89 -0.34 -9.87
CA ALA A 153 -8.86 -0.65 -11.29
C ALA A 153 -7.62 -0.05 -11.98
N TRP A 154 -7.29 1.21 -11.70
CA TRP A 154 -6.10 1.85 -12.25
C TRP A 154 -4.80 1.18 -11.79
N HIS A 155 -4.74 0.66 -10.57
CA HIS A 155 -3.61 -0.14 -10.09
C HIS A 155 -3.41 -1.37 -10.98
N HIS A 156 -4.45 -2.18 -11.23
CA HIS A 156 -4.36 -3.33 -12.14
C HIS A 156 -3.86 -2.96 -13.53
N ARG A 157 -4.24 -1.79 -14.05
CA ARG A 157 -3.75 -1.32 -15.35
C ARG A 157 -2.28 -0.89 -15.31
N SER A 158 -1.84 -0.26 -14.22
CA SER A 158 -0.43 0.08 -14.04
C SER A 158 0.47 -1.16 -14.03
N ASP A 159 0.02 -2.23 -13.39
CA ASP A 159 0.75 -3.51 -13.39
C ASP A 159 0.82 -4.16 -14.79
N ALA A 160 -0.17 -3.91 -15.64
CA ALA A 160 -0.13 -4.39 -17.03
C ALA A 160 1.02 -3.76 -17.82
N PHE A 161 1.43 -2.52 -17.51
CA PHE A 161 2.56 -1.87 -18.18
C PHE A 161 3.91 -2.54 -17.88
N SER A 162 4.13 -3.05 -16.67
CA SER A 162 5.33 -3.83 -16.35
C SER A 162 5.39 -5.11 -17.18
N SER A 163 4.25 -5.81 -17.30
CA SER A 163 4.14 -7.01 -18.14
C SER A 163 4.35 -6.74 -19.63
N VAL A 164 4.05 -5.53 -20.13
CA VAL A 164 4.36 -5.13 -21.53
C VAL A 164 5.87 -5.08 -21.76
N ALA A 165 6.64 -4.51 -20.84
CA ALA A 165 8.11 -4.49 -20.95
C ALA A 165 8.68 -5.91 -20.98
N VAL A 166 8.13 -6.81 -20.15
CA VAL A 166 8.50 -8.23 -20.14
C VAL A 166 8.14 -8.91 -21.45
N LEU A 167 6.93 -8.68 -21.99
CA LEU A 167 6.52 -9.25 -23.29
C LEU A 167 7.47 -8.84 -24.42
N ILE A 168 7.89 -7.57 -24.45
CA ILE A 168 8.84 -7.07 -25.45
C ILE A 168 10.19 -7.77 -25.29
N GLY A 169 10.71 -7.88 -24.06
CA GLY A 169 12.00 -8.54 -23.77
C GLY A 169 11.99 -10.01 -24.17
N VAL A 170 10.98 -10.76 -23.71
CA VAL A 170 10.82 -12.20 -23.99
C VAL A 170 10.63 -12.47 -25.49
N THR A 171 9.78 -11.67 -26.16
CA THR A 171 9.53 -11.82 -27.60
C THR A 171 10.78 -11.48 -28.40
N GLY A 172 11.48 -10.40 -28.07
CA GLY A 172 12.74 -10.03 -28.72
C GLY A 172 13.80 -11.11 -28.57
N ALA A 173 13.96 -11.67 -27.38
CA ALA A 173 14.90 -12.76 -27.09
C ALA A 173 14.61 -14.03 -27.88
N GLN A 174 13.33 -14.33 -28.17
CA GLN A 174 12.92 -15.51 -28.93
C GLN A 174 13.05 -15.34 -30.44
N LEU A 175 12.76 -14.14 -30.99
CA LEU A 175 12.64 -13.94 -32.43
C LEU A 175 13.99 -13.86 -33.16
N ARG A 176 15.08 -13.41 -32.50
CA ARG A 176 16.37 -13.23 -33.17
C ARG A 176 17.52 -13.93 -32.44
N PRO A 177 18.30 -14.77 -33.14
CA PRO A 177 19.60 -15.24 -32.62
C PRO A 177 20.48 -14.05 -32.25
N GLY A 178 21.06 -14.05 -31.03
CA GLY A 178 21.88 -12.94 -30.52
C GLY A 178 21.11 -11.89 -29.71
N TRP A 179 19.75 -11.93 -29.67
CA TRP A 179 18.94 -11.03 -28.87
C TRP A 179 18.45 -11.69 -27.55
N HIS A 180 18.95 -12.88 -27.24
CA HIS A 180 18.66 -13.62 -26.01
C HIS A 180 18.87 -12.79 -24.73
N ILE A 181 19.78 -11.82 -24.79
CA ILE A 181 20.09 -10.90 -23.69
C ILE A 181 18.93 -9.95 -23.34
N LEU A 182 17.94 -9.78 -24.22
CA LEU A 182 16.80 -8.89 -23.97
C LEU A 182 15.91 -9.37 -22.82
N ASP A 183 15.78 -10.67 -22.59
CA ASP A 183 15.08 -11.22 -21.44
C ASP A 183 15.77 -10.82 -20.14
N ALA A 184 17.09 -10.92 -20.07
CA ALA A 184 17.87 -10.49 -18.90
C ALA A 184 17.79 -8.97 -18.67
N TYR A 185 17.80 -8.14 -19.72
CA TYR A 185 17.57 -6.70 -19.57
C TYR A 185 16.16 -6.39 -19.06
N ALA A 186 15.14 -7.08 -19.55
CA ALA A 186 13.78 -6.93 -19.05
C ALA A 186 13.68 -7.34 -17.56
N ALA A 187 14.33 -8.46 -17.18
CA ALA A 187 14.40 -8.89 -15.78
C ALA A 187 15.10 -7.84 -14.90
N LEU A 188 16.19 -7.24 -15.38
CA LEU A 188 16.90 -6.17 -14.66
C LEU A 188 16.04 -4.92 -14.46
N ILE A 189 15.29 -4.52 -15.48
CA ILE A 189 14.37 -3.38 -15.39
C ILE A 189 13.26 -3.68 -14.36
N VAL A 190 12.64 -4.86 -14.42
CA VAL A 190 11.59 -5.25 -13.47
C VAL A 190 12.15 -5.34 -12.04
N SER A 191 13.35 -5.92 -11.85
CA SER A 191 13.99 -5.99 -10.53
C SER A 191 14.21 -4.60 -9.94
N PHE A 192 14.59 -3.60 -10.74
CA PHE A 192 14.72 -2.21 -10.30
C PHE A 192 13.39 -1.64 -9.77
N PHE A 193 12.28 -1.93 -10.45
CA PHE A 193 10.94 -1.51 -9.97
C PHE A 193 10.57 -2.20 -8.65
N ILE A 194 10.91 -3.49 -8.47
CA ILE A 194 10.65 -4.20 -7.22
C ILE A 194 11.50 -3.61 -6.07
N VAL A 195 12.79 -3.27 -6.32
CA VAL A 195 13.62 -2.57 -5.32
C VAL A 195 12.98 -1.25 -4.92
N LYS A 196 12.51 -0.47 -5.90
CA LYS A 196 11.83 0.80 -5.62
C LYS A 196 10.62 0.59 -4.71
N VAL A 197 9.74 -0.37 -5.01
CA VAL A 197 8.57 -0.69 -4.15
C VAL A 197 9.02 -1.08 -2.75
N GLY A 198 10.00 -1.98 -2.62
CA GLY A 198 10.55 -2.39 -1.33
C GLY A 198 11.12 -1.21 -0.53
N VAL A 199 11.83 -0.28 -1.18
CA VAL A 199 12.34 0.94 -0.55
C VAL A 199 11.22 1.87 -0.12
N ASP A 200 10.18 2.06 -0.93
CA ASP A 200 9.02 2.91 -0.59
C ASP A 200 8.28 2.36 0.65
N VAL A 201 8.11 1.02 0.72
CA VAL A 201 7.54 0.34 1.90
C VAL A 201 8.40 0.54 3.14
N LEU A 202 9.72 0.31 3.03
CA LEU A 202 10.65 0.52 4.16
C LEU A 202 10.69 1.98 4.59
N TRP A 203 10.69 2.91 3.65
CA TRP A 203 10.71 4.35 3.96
C TRP A 203 9.48 4.77 4.75
N THR A 204 8.30 4.26 4.37
CA THR A 204 7.06 4.47 5.10
C THR A 204 7.15 3.94 6.52
N ALA A 205 7.66 2.72 6.70
CA ALA A 205 7.87 2.12 8.02
C ALA A 205 8.88 2.90 8.88
N VAL A 206 10.00 3.34 8.29
CA VAL A 206 11.02 4.16 8.99
C VAL A 206 10.42 5.49 9.46
N ARG A 207 9.63 6.16 8.62
CA ARG A 207 8.94 7.40 9.01
C ARG A 207 7.98 7.20 10.17
N GLU A 208 7.29 6.07 10.19
CA GLU A 208 6.37 5.72 11.27
C GLU A 208 7.12 5.39 12.57
N PHE A 209 8.22 4.63 12.50
CA PHE A 209 9.09 4.38 13.66
C PHE A 209 9.75 5.65 14.21
N ALA A 210 10.05 6.62 13.34
CA ALA A 210 10.61 7.92 13.71
C ALA A 210 9.55 8.92 14.19
N ASP A 211 8.30 8.49 14.39
CA ASP A 211 7.17 9.35 14.79
C ASP A 211 7.05 10.60 13.90
N THR A 212 7.29 10.45 12.59
CA THR A 212 7.22 11.56 11.63
C THR A 212 5.81 12.13 11.59
N ALA A 213 5.71 13.45 11.69
CA ALA A 213 4.43 14.16 11.61
C ALA A 213 3.71 13.88 10.28
N PRO A 214 2.37 13.82 10.28
CA PRO A 214 1.59 13.69 9.06
C PRO A 214 1.73 14.93 8.16
N ARG A 215 1.12 14.88 6.98
CA ARG A 215 1.15 15.96 6.02
C ARG A 215 0.57 17.26 6.61
N PRO A 216 1.03 18.45 6.13
CA PRO A 216 0.57 19.74 6.63
C PRO A 216 -0.95 19.92 6.58
N ASP A 217 -1.61 19.43 5.53
CA ASP A 217 -3.07 19.49 5.37
C ASP A 217 -3.83 18.80 6.52
N VAL A 218 -3.31 17.68 7.02
CA VAL A 218 -3.87 16.96 8.18
C VAL A 218 -3.65 17.77 9.47
N LEU A 219 -2.46 18.33 9.65
CA LEU A 219 -2.15 19.16 10.83
C LEU A 219 -3.03 20.42 10.87
N ASP A 220 -3.24 21.07 9.75
CA ASP A 220 -4.09 22.26 9.64
C ASP A 220 -5.57 21.94 9.89
N MET A 221 -6.04 20.79 9.42
CA MET A 221 -7.37 20.26 9.74
C MET A 221 -7.54 20.05 11.25
N ILE A 222 -6.56 19.39 11.90
CA ILE A 222 -6.58 19.14 13.34
C ILE A 222 -6.61 20.47 14.11
N ARG A 223 -5.76 21.43 13.76
CA ARG A 223 -5.75 22.78 14.37
C ARG A 223 -7.09 23.49 14.19
N GLY A 224 -7.63 23.48 12.97
CA GLY A 224 -8.92 24.10 12.67
C GLY A 224 -10.07 23.55 13.49
N CYS A 225 -10.12 22.22 13.66
CA CYS A 225 -11.12 21.56 14.51
C CYS A 225 -11.03 21.99 15.96
N MET A 226 -9.83 22.18 16.50
CA MET A 226 -9.64 22.59 17.89
C MET A 226 -9.95 24.07 18.11
N TRP A 227 -9.58 24.94 17.16
CA TRP A 227 -9.94 26.37 17.22
C TRP A 227 -11.44 26.61 17.20
N GLY A 228 -12.22 25.73 16.59
CA GLY A 228 -13.68 25.80 16.56
C GLY A 228 -14.37 25.41 17.87
N VAL A 229 -13.60 24.98 18.89
CA VAL A 229 -14.18 24.54 20.18
C VAL A 229 -14.37 25.75 21.11
N GLU A 230 -15.60 25.96 21.53
CA GLU A 230 -15.94 27.03 22.49
C GLU A 230 -15.16 26.88 23.81
N GLY A 231 -14.53 27.97 24.23
CA GLY A 231 -13.68 28.03 25.43
C GLY A 231 -12.19 27.85 25.17
N VAL A 232 -11.76 27.47 23.96
CA VAL A 232 -10.37 27.45 23.55
C VAL A 232 -9.91 28.87 23.21
N ARG A 233 -8.83 29.32 23.84
CA ARG A 233 -8.20 30.63 23.64
C ARG A 233 -6.89 30.57 22.85
N GLY A 234 -6.21 29.42 22.92
CA GLY A 234 -4.94 29.17 22.21
C GLY A 234 -4.68 27.69 22.03
N ILE A 235 -3.78 27.37 21.08
CA ILE A 235 -3.34 26.01 20.78
C ILE A 235 -1.83 26.05 20.59
N HIS A 236 -1.10 25.24 21.35
CA HIS A 236 0.33 25.04 21.18
C HIS A 236 0.76 23.60 21.44
N ASP A 237 2.02 23.27 21.20
CA ASP A 237 2.61 21.95 21.38
C ASP A 237 1.82 20.79 20.74
N LEU A 238 1.23 21.06 19.56
CA LEU A 238 0.55 20.04 18.79
C LEU A 238 1.57 19.03 18.25
N LYS A 239 1.48 17.79 18.74
CA LYS A 239 2.25 16.64 18.30
C LYS A 239 1.30 15.60 17.74
N VAL A 240 1.56 15.14 16.53
CA VAL A 240 0.75 14.13 15.85
C VAL A 240 1.68 13.11 15.23
N ARG A 241 1.43 11.83 15.50
CA ARG A 241 2.12 10.72 14.86
C ARG A 241 1.11 9.73 14.29
N SER A 242 1.56 8.91 13.36
CA SER A 242 0.79 7.77 12.84
C SER A 242 1.32 6.47 13.41
N THR A 243 0.44 5.58 13.82
CA THR A 243 0.77 4.24 14.30
C THR A 243 -0.22 3.24 13.69
N GLY A 244 0.21 2.42 12.73
CA GLY A 244 -0.68 1.52 11.99
C GLY A 244 -1.82 2.27 11.29
N GLY A 245 -1.51 3.42 10.65
CA GLY A 245 -2.50 4.25 9.96
C GLY A 245 -3.47 5.01 10.88
N ILE A 246 -3.32 4.92 12.22
CA ILE A 246 -4.13 5.61 13.21
C ILE A 246 -3.36 6.82 13.74
N PHE A 247 -3.99 8.00 13.81
CA PHE A 247 -3.37 9.20 14.33
C PHE A 247 -3.48 9.27 15.86
N GLU A 248 -2.34 9.37 16.53
CA GLU A 248 -2.24 9.71 17.95
C GLU A 248 -1.91 11.19 18.08
N ILE A 249 -2.71 11.91 18.86
CA ILE A 249 -2.69 13.37 18.95
C ILE A 249 -2.42 13.79 20.38
N GLN A 250 -1.40 14.63 20.57
CA GLN A 250 -1.13 15.32 21.83
C GLN A 250 -1.16 16.82 21.55
N VAL A 251 -1.83 17.58 22.42
CA VAL A 251 -2.00 19.03 22.22
C VAL A 251 -2.22 19.75 23.54
N HIS A 252 -1.75 20.96 23.62
CA HIS A 252 -2.03 21.91 24.69
C HIS A 252 -3.08 22.90 24.22
N LEU A 253 -4.13 23.07 25.02
CA LEU A 253 -5.20 24.05 24.82
C LEU A 253 -5.14 25.11 25.92
N GLU A 254 -5.02 26.37 25.51
CA GLU A 254 -5.12 27.50 26.42
C GLU A 254 -6.59 27.79 26.71
N VAL A 255 -6.91 27.92 27.99
CA VAL A 255 -8.27 28.18 28.47
C VAL A 255 -8.28 29.24 29.56
N ASP A 256 -9.44 29.80 29.87
CA ASP A 256 -9.55 30.78 30.96
C ASP A 256 -9.15 30.18 32.31
N LYS A 257 -8.22 30.85 33.01
CA LYS A 257 -7.73 30.43 34.35
C LYS A 257 -8.79 30.41 35.44
N THR A 258 -9.92 31.06 35.21
CA THR A 258 -11.02 31.12 36.20
C THR A 258 -11.94 29.89 36.12
N LEU A 259 -11.78 29.05 35.10
CA LEU A 259 -12.58 27.85 34.94
C LEU A 259 -12.29 26.81 36.03
N SER A 260 -13.35 26.17 36.49
CA SER A 260 -13.22 24.99 37.34
C SER A 260 -12.62 23.82 36.53
N ILE A 261 -12.03 22.84 37.20
CA ILE A 261 -11.54 21.60 36.59
C ILE A 261 -12.65 20.90 35.80
N ALA A 262 -13.90 20.92 36.31
CA ALA A 262 -15.03 20.33 35.64
C ALA A 262 -15.36 21.01 34.30
N GLU A 263 -15.36 22.32 34.27
CA GLU A 263 -15.57 23.11 33.04
C GLU A 263 -14.44 22.88 32.02
N GLY A 264 -13.19 22.88 32.48
CA GLY A 264 -12.04 22.55 31.62
C GLY A 264 -12.16 21.15 31.02
N HIS A 265 -12.59 20.16 31.82
CA HIS A 265 -12.80 18.80 31.32
C HIS A 265 -13.90 18.72 30.24
N LEU A 266 -14.94 19.55 30.33
CA LEU A 266 -15.97 19.64 29.28
C LEU A 266 -15.38 20.17 27.97
N ILE A 267 -14.46 21.14 28.02
CA ILE A 267 -13.74 21.65 26.83
C ILE A 267 -12.91 20.54 26.21
N ILE A 268 -12.15 19.75 27.01
CA ILE A 268 -11.40 18.58 26.51
C ILE A 268 -12.33 17.60 25.76
N ASN A 269 -13.48 17.28 26.35
CA ASN A 269 -14.41 16.34 25.73
C ASN A 269 -14.99 16.87 24.42
N ARG A 270 -15.32 18.18 24.34
CA ARG A 270 -15.75 18.83 23.10
C ARG A 270 -14.67 18.77 22.04
N ALA A 271 -13.41 19.06 22.39
CA ALA A 271 -12.27 19.01 21.47
C ALA A 271 -12.04 17.57 20.94
N ARG A 272 -12.06 16.57 21.81
CA ARG A 272 -11.97 15.15 21.42
C ARG A 272 -13.08 14.74 20.46
N ASN A 273 -14.32 15.12 20.76
CA ASN A 273 -15.47 14.78 19.92
C ASN A 273 -15.42 15.49 18.56
N SER A 274 -15.02 16.76 18.53
CA SER A 274 -14.82 17.53 17.29
C SER A 274 -13.78 16.86 16.39
N LEU A 275 -12.63 16.46 16.96
CA LEU A 275 -11.58 15.75 16.21
C LEU A 275 -12.06 14.40 15.67
N ARG A 276 -12.70 13.58 16.48
CA ARG A 276 -13.22 12.27 16.05
C ARG A 276 -14.28 12.37 14.96
N ALA A 277 -15.03 13.47 14.92
CA ALA A 277 -16.03 13.73 13.87
C ALA A 277 -15.39 14.19 12.55
N ALA A 278 -14.31 14.97 12.61
CA ALA A 278 -13.70 15.59 11.43
C ALA A 278 -12.55 14.79 10.83
N VAL A 279 -11.77 14.09 11.65
CA VAL A 279 -10.60 13.33 11.23
C VAL A 279 -10.89 11.84 11.30
N LYS A 280 -10.70 11.14 10.19
CA LYS A 280 -10.82 9.68 10.15
C LYS A 280 -9.60 9.02 10.81
N ASP A 281 -9.81 7.84 11.36
CA ASP A 281 -8.75 6.99 11.92
C ASP A 281 -7.94 7.69 13.04
N VAL A 282 -8.64 8.37 13.96
CA VAL A 282 -8.06 8.96 15.17
C VAL A 282 -8.15 7.95 16.32
N GLY A 283 -6.99 7.70 16.94
CA GLY A 283 -6.85 6.86 18.12
C GLY A 283 -6.92 7.66 19.42
N GLU A 284 -5.82 7.64 20.18
CA GLU A 284 -5.74 8.39 21.42
C GLU A 284 -5.55 9.89 21.19
N ILE A 285 -6.30 10.69 21.94
CA ILE A 285 -6.18 12.14 21.96
C ILE A 285 -5.86 12.56 23.39
N THR A 286 -4.63 12.98 23.63
CA THR A 286 -4.19 13.55 24.90
C THR A 286 -4.26 15.07 24.82
N VAL A 287 -5.07 15.65 25.69
CA VAL A 287 -5.23 17.12 25.76
C VAL A 287 -4.75 17.58 27.12
N HIS A 288 -3.79 18.51 27.13
CA HIS A 288 -3.38 19.27 28.29
C HIS A 288 -4.07 20.64 28.28
N LEU A 289 -4.47 21.13 29.44
CA LEU A 289 -5.05 22.47 29.57
C LEU A 289 -4.07 23.40 30.25
N ASP A 290 -3.82 24.54 29.61
CA ASP A 290 -2.97 25.61 30.14
C ASP A 290 -3.84 26.83 30.46
N PRO A 291 -3.79 27.32 31.73
CA PRO A 291 -4.58 28.46 32.16
C PRO A 291 -3.95 29.79 31.69
N VAL A 292 -4.72 30.64 31.03
CA VAL A 292 -4.29 31.97 30.55
C VAL A 292 -5.22 33.09 31.02
#